data_23e7278a867b3c334549f62fe23d2a2a
#
_entry.id   23e7278a867b3c334549f62fe23d2a2a
#
_cell.length_a   1.000
_cell.length_b   1.000
_cell.length_c   1.000
_cell.angle_alpha   90.00
_cell.angle_beta   90.00
_cell.angle_gamma   90.00
#
_symmetry.space_group_name_H-M   'P 1'
#
loop_
_entity.id
_entity.type
_entity.pdbx_description
1 polymer ?
#
loop_
_entity_poly.entity_id
_entity_poly.type
_entity_poly.pdbx_seq_one_letter_code
_entity_poly.pdbx_strand_id
1 'polypeptide(L)'
;MAFGPIKDIKWKQIYKGFNEFTPDFNDEDELKLIKMDPGVSVPLHSHGGKEYILVLEGSFCDEYGEYSKGDIQINDQKIKHTPIASQDTGCVCLSITEKDVIFFGKYGSFLNLFTFIKSFFKQK
;
A
#
# COMPACT_ATOMS: atom_id res chain seq x y z
N MET A 1 -0.22 -1.48 18.08
CA MET A 1 -1.51 -0.95 17.67
C MET A 1 -2.15 -1.83 16.62
N ALA A 2 -3.41 -2.08 16.74
CA ALA A 2 -4.15 -2.88 15.77
C ALA A 2 -5.32 -2.07 15.25
N PHE A 3 -5.62 -2.23 13.95
CA PHE A 3 -6.74 -1.53 13.33
C PHE A 3 -8.01 -2.36 13.29
N GLY A 4 -7.95 -3.58 13.70
CA GLY A 4 -9.07 -4.47 13.54
C GLY A 4 -9.10 -5.09 12.15
N PRO A 5 -10.14 -5.86 11.83
CA PRO A 5 -10.23 -6.53 10.54
C PRO A 5 -10.31 -5.56 9.38
N ILE A 6 -9.75 -5.94 8.26
CA ILE A 6 -9.78 -5.12 7.05
C ILE A 6 -11.21 -4.78 6.63
N LYS A 7 -12.15 -5.69 6.89
CA LYS A 7 -13.55 -5.45 6.53
C LYS A 7 -14.20 -4.29 7.29
N ASP A 8 -13.61 -3.88 8.42
CA ASP A 8 -14.16 -2.80 9.24
C ASP A 8 -13.56 -1.44 8.91
N ILE A 9 -12.68 -1.38 7.93
CA ILE A 9 -12.04 -0.13 7.53
C ILE A 9 -13.02 0.73 6.73
N LYS A 10 -13.05 2.01 7.04
CA LYS A 10 -13.93 2.94 6.33
C LYS A 10 -13.21 3.45 5.09
N TRP A 11 -13.45 2.78 3.98
CA TRP A 11 -12.82 3.10 2.72
C TRP A 11 -13.41 4.36 2.10
N LYS A 12 -12.52 5.19 1.51
CA LYS A 12 -12.94 6.33 0.72
C LYS A 12 -12.76 5.99 -0.75
N GLN A 13 -13.84 6.06 -1.51
CA GLN A 13 -13.76 5.78 -2.94
C GLN A 13 -13.11 6.96 -3.67
N ILE A 14 -12.03 6.68 -4.40
CA ILE A 14 -11.35 7.68 -5.22
C ILE A 14 -11.94 7.67 -6.62
N TYR A 15 -12.11 6.48 -7.19
CA TYR A 15 -12.90 6.26 -8.40
C TYR A 15 -13.45 4.83 -8.33
N LYS A 16 -14.30 4.47 -9.27
CA LYS A 16 -15.00 3.19 -9.20
C LYS A 16 -14.03 2.03 -9.07
N GLY A 17 -14.16 1.28 -8.01
CA GLY A 17 -13.32 0.12 -7.74
C GLY A 17 -11.98 0.42 -7.11
N PHE A 18 -11.65 1.68 -6.89
CA PHE A 18 -10.39 2.06 -6.26
C PHE A 18 -10.68 2.85 -4.99
N ASN A 19 -10.30 2.31 -3.85
CA ASN A 19 -10.59 2.89 -2.55
C ASN A 19 -9.33 3.04 -1.73
N GLU A 20 -9.29 4.07 -0.89
CA GLU A 20 -8.16 4.33 -0.02
C GLU A 20 -8.61 4.56 1.40
N PHE A 21 -7.70 4.30 2.32
CA PHE A 21 -7.85 4.67 3.72
C PHE A 21 -6.49 5.15 4.22
N THR A 22 -6.46 6.31 4.83
CA THR A 22 -5.23 6.86 5.39
C THR A 22 -5.30 6.77 6.91
N PRO A 23 -4.50 5.90 7.52
CA PRO A 23 -4.47 5.80 8.98
C PRO A 23 -3.94 7.09 9.60
N ASP A 24 -4.46 7.43 10.76
CA ASP A 24 -4.08 8.64 11.45
C ASP A 24 -3.08 8.33 12.54
N PHE A 25 -1.83 8.05 12.16
CA PHE A 25 -0.82 7.92 13.19
C PHE A 25 0.48 8.63 12.90
N ASN A 26 0.70 9.09 11.71
CA ASN A 26 1.86 9.91 11.44
C ASN A 26 1.73 10.53 10.07
N ASP A 27 2.11 11.78 9.96
CA ASP A 27 1.92 12.55 8.74
C ASP A 27 3.21 12.82 7.98
N GLU A 28 4.35 12.29 8.44
CA GLU A 28 5.59 12.60 7.79
C GLU A 28 5.80 11.81 6.52
N ASP A 29 5.35 10.56 6.48
CA ASP A 29 5.35 9.75 5.29
C ASP A 29 3.94 9.53 4.82
N GLU A 30 3.76 9.30 3.53
CA GLU A 30 2.44 8.94 3.03
C GLU A 30 2.22 7.45 3.21
N LEU A 31 1.33 7.12 4.12
CA LEU A 31 0.93 5.75 4.39
C LEU A 31 -0.53 5.61 4.04
N LYS A 32 -0.85 4.64 3.19
CA LYS A 32 -2.24 4.40 2.78
C LYS A 32 -2.53 2.93 2.68
N LEU A 33 -3.74 2.56 3.02
CA LEU A 33 -4.29 1.27 2.61
C LEU A 33 -5.04 1.49 1.31
N ILE A 34 -4.85 0.57 0.36
CA ILE A 34 -5.45 0.66 -0.95
C ILE A 34 -6.22 -0.63 -1.20
N LYS A 35 -7.47 -0.50 -1.64
CA LYS A 35 -8.28 -1.64 -2.01
C LYS A 35 -8.72 -1.47 -3.45
N MET A 36 -8.39 -2.44 -4.28
CA MET A 36 -8.80 -2.46 -5.67
C MET A 36 -9.70 -3.65 -5.92
N ASP A 37 -10.85 -3.39 -6.53
CA ASP A 37 -11.76 -4.46 -6.94
C ASP A 37 -11.13 -5.29 -8.06
N PRO A 38 -11.64 -6.51 -8.31
CA PRO A 38 -11.08 -7.33 -9.37
C PRO A 38 -10.99 -6.61 -10.71
N GLY A 39 -9.83 -6.70 -11.34
CA GLY A 39 -9.58 -6.13 -12.66
C GLY A 39 -9.36 -4.63 -12.71
N VAL A 40 -9.45 -3.94 -11.59
CA VAL A 40 -9.25 -2.49 -11.57
C VAL A 40 -7.78 -2.17 -11.76
N SER A 41 -7.50 -1.15 -12.55
CA SER A 41 -6.13 -0.73 -12.82
C SER A 41 -5.88 0.69 -12.34
N VAL A 42 -4.61 0.97 -12.07
CA VAL A 42 -4.15 2.32 -11.77
C VAL A 42 -3.44 2.83 -13.02
N PRO A 43 -3.75 4.04 -13.49
CA PRO A 43 -3.08 4.56 -14.68
C PRO A 43 -1.58 4.61 -14.51
N LEU A 44 -0.86 4.56 -15.62
CA LEU A 44 0.60 4.63 -15.60
C LEU A 44 1.06 5.83 -14.79
N HIS A 45 1.93 5.58 -13.83
CA HIS A 45 2.39 6.63 -12.93
C HIS A 45 3.78 6.31 -12.41
N SER A 46 4.40 7.33 -11.83
CA SER A 46 5.64 7.18 -11.08
C SER A 46 5.53 8.07 -9.84
N HIS A 47 6.46 7.88 -8.93
CA HIS A 47 6.43 8.58 -7.65
C HIS A 47 7.62 9.49 -7.49
N GLY A 48 7.46 10.56 -6.70
CA GLY A 48 8.55 11.47 -6.43
C GLY A 48 9.57 10.93 -5.44
N GLY A 49 9.24 9.86 -4.76
CA GLY A 49 10.13 9.21 -3.80
C GLY A 49 10.02 7.71 -3.92
N LYS A 50 10.70 7.00 -3.04
CA LYS A 50 10.62 5.55 -3.02
C LYS A 50 9.28 5.11 -2.46
N GLU A 51 8.69 4.11 -3.10
CA GLU A 51 7.41 3.56 -2.68
C GLU A 51 7.58 2.09 -2.31
N TYR A 52 6.95 1.70 -1.20
CA TYR A 52 6.92 0.32 -0.74
C TYR A 52 5.46 -0.14 -0.77
N ILE A 53 5.20 -1.26 -1.43
CA ILE A 53 3.85 -1.82 -1.49
C ILE A 53 3.87 -3.23 -0.94
N LEU A 54 3.12 -3.43 0.14
CA LEU A 54 2.97 -4.74 0.77
C LEU A 54 1.57 -5.25 0.46
N VAL A 55 1.50 -6.42 -0.16
CA VAL A 55 0.20 -7.02 -0.47
C VAL A 55 -0.35 -7.70 0.77
N LEU A 56 -1.51 -7.24 1.24
CA LEU A 56 -2.16 -7.79 2.42
C LEU A 56 -3.17 -8.87 2.07
N GLU A 57 -3.87 -8.70 0.95
CA GLU A 57 -4.84 -9.70 0.47
C GLU A 57 -4.89 -9.65 -1.04
N GLY A 58 -5.16 -10.80 -1.65
CA GLY A 58 -5.30 -10.89 -3.09
C GLY A 58 -3.97 -10.75 -3.80
N SER A 59 -4.02 -10.18 -5.00
CA SER A 59 -2.81 -10.00 -5.80
C SER A 59 -3.02 -8.91 -6.84
N PHE A 60 -1.89 -8.40 -7.35
CA PHE A 60 -1.90 -7.51 -8.49
C PHE A 60 -0.71 -7.83 -9.37
N CYS A 61 -0.75 -7.37 -10.60
CA CYS A 61 0.40 -7.47 -11.49
C CYS A 61 0.65 -6.13 -12.15
N ASP A 62 1.87 -5.94 -12.62
CA ASP A 62 2.26 -4.79 -13.42
C ASP A 62 3.29 -5.24 -14.44
N GLU A 63 3.99 -4.28 -15.04
CA GLU A 63 4.98 -4.58 -16.08
C GLU A 63 6.16 -5.43 -15.56
N TYR A 64 6.35 -5.47 -14.26
CA TYR A 64 7.52 -6.10 -13.66
C TYR A 64 7.23 -7.46 -13.05
N GLY A 65 5.98 -7.82 -12.87
CA GLY A 65 5.65 -9.12 -12.32
C GLY A 65 4.31 -9.17 -11.61
N GLU A 66 4.10 -10.29 -10.94
CA GLU A 66 2.90 -10.54 -10.15
C GLU A 66 3.26 -10.58 -8.67
N TYR A 67 2.41 -9.95 -7.86
CA TYR A 67 2.66 -9.81 -6.43
C TYR A 67 1.42 -10.29 -5.67
N SER A 68 1.64 -11.19 -4.73
CA SER A 68 0.57 -11.81 -3.96
C SER A 68 0.78 -11.56 -2.48
N LYS A 69 -0.19 -11.96 -1.69
CA LYS A 69 -0.18 -11.77 -0.25
C LYS A 69 1.18 -12.06 0.37
N GLY A 70 1.70 -11.09 1.10
CA GLY A 70 3.00 -11.19 1.75
C GLY A 70 4.16 -10.66 0.93
N ASP A 71 3.96 -10.43 -0.37
CA ASP A 71 5.01 -9.87 -1.21
C ASP A 71 5.15 -8.37 -1.01
N ILE A 72 6.37 -7.90 -1.18
CA ILE A 72 6.68 -6.47 -1.11
C ILE A 72 7.26 -6.04 -2.44
N GLN A 73 6.71 -4.97 -3.02
CA GLN A 73 7.27 -4.33 -4.20
C GLN A 73 7.91 -3.02 -3.77
N ILE A 74 9.13 -2.79 -4.21
CA ILE A 74 9.84 -1.54 -3.91
C ILE A 74 10.10 -0.81 -5.22
N ASN A 75 9.54 0.39 -5.34
CA ASN A 75 9.68 1.20 -6.54
C ASN A 75 10.41 2.49 -6.20
N ASP A 76 11.40 2.85 -6.99
CA ASP A 76 12.03 4.16 -6.83
C ASP A 76 11.36 5.15 -7.77
N GLN A 77 11.81 6.40 -7.71
CA GLN A 77 11.15 7.47 -8.46
C GLN A 77 11.28 7.34 -9.98
N LYS A 78 12.14 6.44 -10.46
CA LYS A 78 12.31 6.23 -11.90
C LYS A 78 11.39 5.16 -12.44
N ILE A 79 10.77 4.38 -11.57
CA ILE A 79 9.91 3.28 -11.98
C ILE A 79 8.55 3.84 -12.38
N LYS A 80 8.11 3.47 -13.57
CA LYS A 80 6.75 3.76 -14.03
C LYS A 80 6.03 2.44 -14.20
N HIS A 81 4.83 2.33 -13.66
CA HIS A 81 4.10 1.08 -13.72
C HIS A 81 2.59 1.31 -13.76
N THR A 82 1.88 0.27 -14.19
CA THR A 82 0.42 0.26 -14.27
C THR A 82 -0.08 -0.98 -13.53
N PRO A 83 -0.28 -0.89 -12.20
CA PRO A 83 -0.79 -2.04 -11.46
C PRO A 83 -2.21 -2.38 -11.86
N ILE A 84 -2.50 -3.68 -11.93
CA ILE A 84 -3.83 -4.19 -12.23
C ILE A 84 -4.15 -5.26 -11.21
N ALA A 85 -5.26 -5.08 -10.49
CA ALA A 85 -5.69 -6.04 -9.49
C ALA A 85 -6.13 -7.35 -10.15
N SER A 86 -5.95 -8.45 -9.45
CA SER A 86 -6.36 -9.77 -9.93
C SER A 86 -7.82 -9.75 -10.37
N GLN A 87 -8.10 -10.40 -11.49
CA GLN A 87 -9.48 -10.54 -11.99
C GLN A 87 -10.33 -11.36 -11.04
N ASP A 88 -9.71 -12.24 -10.26
CA ASP A 88 -10.45 -13.14 -9.37
C ASP A 88 -10.71 -12.53 -8.01
N THR A 89 -9.74 -11.87 -7.44
CA THR A 89 -9.81 -11.48 -6.02
C THR A 89 -9.71 -9.99 -5.77
N GLY A 90 -9.19 -9.22 -6.74
CA GLY A 90 -8.76 -7.87 -6.43
C GLY A 90 -7.56 -7.90 -5.51
N CYS A 91 -7.28 -6.79 -4.84
CA CYS A 91 -6.18 -6.79 -3.87
C CYS A 91 -6.36 -5.69 -2.83
N VAL A 92 -5.75 -5.92 -1.68
CA VAL A 92 -5.60 -4.91 -0.64
C VAL A 92 -4.13 -4.77 -0.34
N CYS A 93 -3.63 -3.55 -0.40
CA CYS A 93 -2.20 -3.26 -0.23
C CYS A 93 -1.99 -2.17 0.80
N LEU A 94 -0.84 -2.24 1.45
CA LEU A 94 -0.34 -1.13 2.25
C LEU A 94 0.72 -0.42 1.41
N SER A 95 0.52 0.86 1.15
CA SER A 95 1.42 1.67 0.34
C SER A 95 2.08 2.72 1.21
N ILE A 96 3.39 2.81 1.14
CA ILE A 96 4.16 3.81 1.86
C ILE A 96 5.05 4.52 0.87
N THR A 97 4.93 5.84 0.80
CA THR A 97 5.76 6.65 -0.06
C THR A 97 6.64 7.53 0.79
N GLU A 98 7.95 7.40 0.62
CA GLU A 98 8.92 8.22 1.33
C GLU A 98 8.94 9.62 0.75
N LYS A 99 9.12 10.59 1.62
CA LYS A 99 9.39 11.97 1.20
C LYS A 99 10.88 12.23 1.29
N ASP A 100 11.32 13.20 0.50
CA ASP A 100 12.75 13.45 0.31
C ASP A 100 13.53 13.73 1.57
N VAL A 101 12.89 14.26 2.59
CA VAL A 101 13.62 14.73 3.78
C VAL A 101 13.47 13.81 4.96
N ILE A 102 13.26 12.60 4.68
CA ILE A 102 12.81 11.67 5.66
C ILE A 102 13.76 11.28 6.73
N PHE A 103 14.98 11.05 6.36
CA PHE A 103 15.68 10.03 7.08
C PHE A 103 16.05 10.35 8.51
N PHE A 104 16.40 11.55 8.80
CA PHE A 104 16.95 11.80 10.11
C PHE A 104 15.93 12.16 11.16
N GLY A 105 14.87 12.79 10.75
CA GLY A 105 13.86 13.21 11.70
C GLY A 105 12.75 12.19 11.91
N LYS A 106 12.80 11.05 11.24
CA LYS A 106 11.64 10.16 11.16
C LYS A 106 11.84 8.74 11.57
N TYR A 107 12.85 8.49 12.37
CA TYR A 107 13.10 7.15 12.86
C TYR A 107 11.91 6.58 13.61
N GLY A 108 11.28 7.40 14.42
CA GLY A 108 10.11 6.96 15.18
C GLY A 108 8.98 6.51 14.27
N SER A 109 8.72 7.24 13.19
CA SER A 109 7.68 6.89 12.24
C SER A 109 7.95 5.55 11.58
N PHE A 110 9.20 5.33 11.18
CA PHE A 110 9.59 4.11 10.53
C PHE A 110 9.42 2.91 11.44
N LEU A 111 9.77 3.06 12.71
CA LEU A 111 9.60 1.99 13.68
C LEU A 111 8.12 1.69 13.92
N ASN A 112 7.30 2.72 14.00
CA ASN A 112 5.86 2.54 14.17
C ASN A 112 5.25 1.80 12.99
N LEU A 113 5.72 2.10 11.80
CA LEU A 113 5.27 1.42 10.61
C LEU A 113 5.59 -0.06 10.65
N PHE A 114 6.81 -0.38 11.06
CA PHE A 114 7.22 -1.77 11.16
C PHE A 114 6.33 -2.55 12.13
N THR A 115 6.01 -1.93 13.25
CA THR A 115 5.11 -2.52 14.23
C THR A 115 3.72 -2.73 13.65
N PHE A 116 3.24 -1.76 12.91
CA PHE A 116 1.93 -1.84 12.26
C PHE A 116 1.88 -3.02 11.28
N ILE A 117 2.88 -3.15 10.44
CA ILE A 117 2.95 -4.25 9.47
C ILE A 117 2.96 -5.60 10.19
N LYS A 118 3.74 -5.71 11.24
CA LYS A 118 3.80 -6.95 12.02
C LYS A 118 2.43 -7.31 12.59
N SER A 119 1.70 -6.33 13.08
CA SER A 119 0.40 -6.61 13.68
C SER A 119 -0.59 -7.13 12.65
N PHE A 120 -0.51 -6.68 11.41
CA PHE A 120 -1.36 -7.20 10.35
C PHE A 120 -1.15 -8.69 10.13
N PHE A 121 0.10 -9.11 10.08
CA PHE A 121 0.40 -10.51 9.81
C PHE A 121 0.15 -11.39 11.02
N LYS A 122 0.21 -10.86 12.21
CA LYS A 122 -0.07 -11.63 13.41
C LYS A 122 -1.54 -11.94 13.60
N GLN A 123 -2.41 -11.20 12.97
CA GLN A 123 -3.84 -11.40 13.12
C GLN A 123 -4.39 -12.55 12.29
N LYS A 124 -3.54 -13.29 11.70
CA LYS A 124 -3.98 -14.46 10.93
C LYS A 124 -4.06 -15.74 11.78
#